data_5432c8eb960502769833d895c1724148
#
_entry.id   5432c8eb960502769833d895c1724148
#
_cell.length_a   1.000
_cell.length_b   1.000
_cell.length_c   1.000
_cell.angle_alpha   90.00
_cell.angle_beta   90.00
_cell.angle_gamma   90.00
#
_symmetry.space_group_name_H-M   'P 1'
#
loop_
_entity.id
_entity.type
_entity.pdbx_description
1 polymer ?
#
loop_
_entity_poly.entity_id
_entity_poly.type
_entity_poly.pdbx_seq_one_letter_code
_entity_poly.pdbx_strand_id
1 'polypeptide(L)'
;MSWPGWFFFPHVVEVEDLTGSGGMGQKWGAKRNVDAEVIDERAIVRGPDGQEVVSNSRVTVPIEAEVPVGSKVTVWPGGRAERQAKVVRVGRDENASPLPSHLVLYLT
;
A
#
# COMPACT_ATOMS: atom_id res chain seq x y z
N MET A 1 11.34 15.56 -19.78
CA MET A 1 10.83 16.24 -18.57
C MET A 1 9.98 15.25 -17.77
N SER A 2 10.25 15.08 -16.51
CA SER A 2 9.46 14.20 -15.66
C SER A 2 8.42 14.99 -14.85
N TRP A 3 7.31 14.34 -14.57
CA TRP A 3 6.24 14.94 -13.75
C TRP A 3 6.64 14.92 -12.28
N PRO A 4 6.27 15.94 -11.49
CA PRO A 4 6.55 15.90 -10.06
C PRO A 4 5.79 14.76 -9.38
N GLY A 5 6.37 14.22 -8.31
CA GLY A 5 5.78 13.08 -7.58
C GLY A 5 4.37 13.34 -7.09
N TRP A 6 4.06 14.58 -6.63
CA TRP A 6 2.73 14.92 -6.14
C TRP A 6 1.64 14.81 -7.22
N PHE A 7 2.01 14.87 -8.49
CA PHE A 7 1.06 14.71 -9.59
C PHE A 7 0.49 13.29 -9.63
N PHE A 8 1.33 12.27 -9.38
CA PHE A 8 0.92 10.87 -9.42
C PHE A 8 0.54 10.34 -8.05
N PHE A 9 1.08 10.93 -6.98
CA PHE A 9 0.90 10.47 -5.62
C PHE A 9 0.44 11.64 -4.74
N PRO A 10 -0.82 12.10 -4.91
CA PRO A 10 -1.31 13.31 -4.24
C PRO A 10 -1.70 13.12 -2.78
N HIS A 11 -1.71 11.87 -2.30
CA HIS A 11 -2.13 11.56 -0.94
C HIS A 11 -0.94 11.08 -0.12
N VAL A 12 -1.13 10.94 1.18
CA VAL A 12 -0.14 10.39 2.10
C VAL A 12 -0.79 9.29 2.90
N VAL A 13 -0.09 8.18 3.04
CA VAL A 13 -0.51 7.07 3.91
C VAL A 13 0.59 6.83 4.94
N GLU A 14 0.20 6.24 6.09
CA GLU A 14 1.14 5.80 7.10
C GLU A 14 1.32 4.29 6.97
N VAL A 15 2.57 3.82 6.91
CA VAL A 15 2.88 2.41 6.71
C VAL A 15 3.68 1.88 7.89
N GLU A 16 3.26 0.74 8.42
CA GLU A 16 4.04 -0.04 9.37
C GLU A 16 4.41 -1.35 8.67
N ASP A 17 5.67 -1.47 8.28
CA ASP A 17 6.15 -2.64 7.53
C ASP A 17 6.08 -3.89 8.38
N LEU A 18 5.63 -4.99 7.80
CA LEU A 18 5.72 -6.30 8.45
C LEU A 18 7.20 -6.69 8.49
N THR A 19 7.78 -6.77 9.69
CA THR A 19 9.20 -7.04 9.88
C THR A 19 9.51 -8.48 10.27
N GLY A 20 8.49 -9.24 10.68
CA GLY A 20 8.70 -10.64 11.01
C GLY A 20 7.41 -11.36 11.27
N SER A 21 7.39 -12.65 11.00
CA SER A 21 6.31 -13.54 11.38
C SER A 21 6.92 -14.86 11.82
N GLY A 22 6.66 -15.26 13.06
CA GLY A 22 7.26 -16.46 13.61
C GLY A 22 6.49 -16.94 14.82
N GLY A 23 7.14 -17.77 15.63
CA GLY A 23 6.51 -18.38 16.81
C GLY A 23 5.97 -17.41 17.82
N MET A 24 6.44 -16.17 17.83
CA MET A 24 5.97 -15.10 18.72
C MET A 24 4.91 -14.21 18.07
N GLY A 25 4.44 -14.56 16.88
CA GLY A 25 3.46 -13.79 16.12
C GLY A 25 4.08 -12.80 15.16
N GLN A 26 3.24 -11.97 14.56
CA GLN A 26 3.67 -10.95 13.59
C GLN A 26 4.17 -9.70 14.30
N LYS A 27 5.19 -9.08 13.73
CA LYS A 27 5.76 -7.83 14.24
C LYS A 27 5.81 -6.80 13.12
N TRP A 28 5.56 -5.55 13.48
CA TRP A 28 5.60 -4.43 12.54
C TRP A 28 6.62 -3.40 13.01
N GLY A 29 7.23 -2.73 12.05
CA GLY A 29 8.19 -1.66 12.31
C GLY A 29 7.52 -0.35 12.68
N ALA A 30 8.33 0.69 12.81
CA ALA A 30 7.83 2.04 13.10
C ALA A 30 7.02 2.58 11.94
N LYS A 31 6.07 3.45 12.23
CA LYS A 31 5.28 4.15 11.21
C LYS A 31 6.16 5.05 10.36
N ARG A 32 5.91 5.03 9.05
CA ARG A 32 6.53 5.96 8.11
C ARG A 32 5.46 6.52 7.19
N ASN A 33 5.65 7.75 6.74
CA ASN A 33 4.76 8.37 5.78
C ASN A 33 5.22 8.04 4.37
N VAL A 34 4.28 7.69 3.51
CA VAL A 34 4.56 7.35 2.12
C VAL A 34 3.59 8.12 1.23
N ASP A 35 4.14 8.79 0.21
CA ASP A 35 3.31 9.44 -0.80
C ASP A 35 2.56 8.38 -1.59
N ALA A 36 1.29 8.62 -1.88
CA ALA A 36 0.42 7.60 -2.44
C ALA A 36 -0.75 8.19 -3.22
N GLU A 37 -1.38 7.34 -4.01
CA GLU A 37 -2.72 7.59 -4.54
C GLU A 37 -3.66 6.57 -3.93
N VAL A 38 -4.64 7.03 -3.18
CA VAL A 38 -5.60 6.17 -2.48
C VAL A 38 -6.92 6.16 -3.24
N ILE A 39 -7.39 4.96 -3.58
CA ILE A 39 -8.69 4.76 -4.22
C ILE A 39 -9.46 3.76 -3.38
N ASP A 40 -10.58 4.21 -2.81
CA ASP A 40 -11.49 3.35 -2.05
C ASP A 40 -12.40 2.64 -3.05
N GLU A 41 -12.04 1.41 -3.38
CA GLU A 41 -12.74 0.61 -4.38
C GLU A 41 -12.71 -0.84 -3.94
N ARG A 42 -13.88 -1.46 -3.96
CA ARG A 42 -14.00 -2.87 -3.57
C ARG A 42 -13.66 -3.78 -4.75
N ALA A 43 -12.81 -4.76 -4.49
CA ALA A 43 -12.40 -5.74 -5.48
C ALA A 43 -12.12 -7.08 -4.82
N ILE A 44 -12.19 -8.15 -5.59
CA ILE A 44 -11.78 -9.48 -5.13
C ILE A 44 -10.38 -9.71 -5.67
N VAL A 45 -9.44 -10.01 -4.78
CA VAL A 45 -8.05 -10.27 -5.13
C VAL A 45 -7.60 -11.59 -4.50
N ARG A 46 -6.52 -12.15 -5.03
CA ARG A 46 -5.96 -13.37 -4.48
C ARG A 46 -4.96 -13.02 -3.38
N GLY A 47 -5.21 -13.53 -2.18
CA GLY A 47 -4.35 -13.29 -1.02
C GLY A 47 -3.08 -14.14 -1.03
N PRO A 48 -2.22 -13.96 0.01
CA PRO A 48 -0.93 -14.66 0.07
C PRO A 48 -1.05 -16.18 0.15
N ASP A 49 -2.15 -16.69 0.66
CA ASP A 49 -2.43 -18.12 0.76
C ASP A 49 -3.10 -18.69 -0.50
N GLY A 50 -3.25 -17.89 -1.54
CA GLY A 50 -3.91 -18.30 -2.78
C GLY A 50 -5.42 -18.22 -2.77
N GLN A 51 -6.05 -17.88 -1.64
CA GLN A 51 -7.50 -17.76 -1.54
C GLN A 51 -7.95 -16.36 -1.94
N GLU A 52 -9.19 -16.28 -2.43
CA GLU A 52 -9.80 -15.00 -2.78
C GLU A 52 -10.17 -14.22 -1.51
N VAL A 53 -9.80 -12.95 -1.47
CA VAL A 53 -10.15 -12.04 -0.38
C VAL A 53 -10.72 -10.76 -0.94
N VAL A 54 -11.54 -10.08 -0.14
CA VAL A 54 -12.11 -8.80 -0.53
C VAL A 54 -11.12 -7.70 -0.15
N SER A 55 -10.75 -6.89 -1.16
CA SER A 55 -9.97 -5.68 -0.96
C SER A 55 -10.92 -4.50 -0.98
N ASN A 56 -10.82 -3.61 0.00
CA ASN A 56 -11.69 -2.44 0.11
C ASN A 56 -11.02 -1.15 -0.33
N SER A 57 -9.72 -1.15 -0.51
CA SER A 57 -8.98 0.02 -0.97
C SER A 57 -7.77 -0.42 -1.77
N ARG A 58 -7.42 0.41 -2.74
CA ARG A 58 -6.22 0.24 -3.54
C ARG A 58 -5.34 1.46 -3.33
N VAL A 59 -4.09 1.24 -2.98
CA VAL A 59 -3.12 2.32 -2.74
C VAL A 59 -1.93 2.13 -3.66
N THR A 60 -1.67 3.14 -4.49
CA THR A 60 -0.52 3.15 -5.38
C THR A 60 0.58 3.99 -4.74
N VAL A 61 1.77 3.42 -4.62
CA VAL A 61 2.93 4.07 -4.00
C VAL A 61 4.12 4.01 -4.96
N PRO A 62 5.11 4.91 -4.82
CA PRO A 62 6.35 4.79 -5.61
C PRO A 62 7.01 3.44 -5.39
N ILE A 63 7.67 2.91 -6.43
CA ILE A 63 8.26 1.57 -6.37
C ILE A 63 9.34 1.47 -5.29
N GLU A 64 9.98 2.57 -4.95
CA GLU A 64 11.01 2.64 -3.91
C GLU A 64 10.46 2.47 -2.50
N ALA A 65 9.13 2.57 -2.33
CA ALA A 65 8.51 2.47 -1.01
C ALA A 65 8.62 1.06 -0.42
N GLU A 66 8.65 0.03 -1.26
CA GLU A 66 8.88 -1.36 -0.85
C GLU A 66 8.03 -1.79 0.34
N VAL A 67 6.72 -1.95 0.13
CA VAL A 67 5.79 -2.34 1.19
C VAL A 67 5.53 -3.83 1.11
N PRO A 68 5.93 -4.62 2.11
CA PRO A 68 5.67 -6.07 2.08
C PRO A 68 4.20 -6.41 2.36
N VAL A 69 3.76 -7.55 1.82
CA VAL A 69 2.45 -8.11 2.13
C VAL A 69 2.36 -8.37 3.63
N GLY A 70 1.20 -8.05 4.21
CA GLY A 70 0.99 -8.16 5.65
C GLY A 70 1.27 -6.89 6.42
N SER A 71 1.83 -5.86 5.77
CA SER A 71 2.06 -4.57 6.40
C SER A 71 0.75 -3.88 6.74
N LYS A 72 0.77 -3.02 7.75
CA LYS A 72 -0.38 -2.18 8.12
C LYS A 72 -0.27 -0.85 7.41
N VAL A 73 -1.37 -0.40 6.83
CA VAL A 73 -1.45 0.88 6.14
C VAL A 73 -2.62 1.66 6.71
N THR A 74 -2.36 2.88 7.18
CA THR A 74 -3.39 3.80 7.59
C THR A 74 -3.68 4.75 6.43
N VAL A 75 -4.89 4.65 5.89
CA VAL A 75 -5.35 5.54 4.82
C VAL A 75 -6.08 6.73 5.40
N TRP A 76 -5.98 7.88 4.73
CA TRP A 76 -6.59 9.15 5.14
C TRP A 76 -6.23 9.55 6.57
N PRO A 77 -4.92 9.51 6.95
CA PRO A 77 -4.53 9.78 8.34
C PRO A 77 -4.94 11.20 8.76
N GLY A 78 -5.52 11.29 9.95
CA GLY A 78 -6.02 12.55 10.51
C GLY A 78 -7.36 12.99 9.97
N GLY A 79 -7.94 12.29 9.00
CA GLY A 79 -9.24 12.62 8.42
C GLY A 79 -10.38 11.81 9.00
N ARG A 80 -11.61 12.16 8.60
CA ARG A 80 -12.80 11.41 9.04
C ARG A 80 -12.85 9.99 8.50
N ALA A 81 -12.21 9.76 7.36
CA ALA A 81 -12.16 8.44 6.72
C ALA A 81 -10.93 7.64 7.15
N GLU A 82 -10.19 8.09 8.15
CA GLU A 82 -9.00 7.38 8.63
C GLU A 82 -9.33 5.93 8.96
N ARG A 83 -8.54 5.02 8.40
CA ARG A 83 -8.76 3.60 8.57
C ARG A 83 -7.43 2.88 8.48
N GLN A 84 -7.18 1.96 9.39
CA GLN A 84 -6.04 1.07 9.31
C GLN A 84 -6.46 -0.24 8.65
N ALA A 85 -5.66 -0.70 7.69
CA ALA A 85 -5.92 -1.93 6.97
C ALA A 85 -4.62 -2.70 6.78
N LYS A 86 -4.73 -3.95 6.33
CA LYS A 86 -3.57 -4.78 6.02
C LYS A 86 -3.43 -4.97 4.53
N VAL A 87 -2.19 -5.03 4.07
CA VAL A 87 -1.88 -5.33 2.67
C VAL A 87 -2.05 -6.82 2.44
N VAL A 88 -2.97 -7.17 1.54
CA VAL A 88 -3.24 -8.57 1.19
C VAL A 88 -2.61 -8.99 -0.13
N ARG A 89 -2.27 -8.02 -0.98
CA ARG A 89 -1.59 -8.28 -2.25
C ARG A 89 -0.80 -7.06 -2.69
N VAL A 90 0.35 -7.28 -3.32
CA VAL A 90 1.16 -6.22 -3.92
C VAL A 90 1.34 -6.53 -5.41
N GLY A 91 0.93 -5.59 -6.26
CA GLY A 91 1.22 -5.62 -7.68
C GLY A 91 2.37 -4.65 -7.98
N ARG A 92 3.23 -5.00 -8.92
CA ARG A 92 4.38 -4.19 -9.29
C ARG A 92 4.29 -3.81 -10.75
N ASP A 93 4.33 -2.51 -11.01
CA ASP A 93 4.37 -1.97 -12.37
C ASP A 93 5.61 -1.12 -12.56
N GLU A 94 6.45 -1.51 -13.51
CA GLU A 94 7.62 -0.73 -13.90
C GLU A 94 7.33 -0.04 -15.21
N ASN A 95 7.42 1.28 -15.21
CA ASN A 95 7.09 2.12 -16.35
C ASN A 95 8.31 2.86 -16.88
N ALA A 96 8.29 3.18 -18.17
CA ALA A 96 9.28 4.06 -18.76
C ALA A 96 8.94 5.52 -18.44
N SER A 97 9.98 6.36 -18.28
CA SER A 97 9.81 7.80 -18.11
C SER A 97 8.92 8.37 -19.24
N PRO A 98 8.01 9.35 -18.95
CA PRO A 98 7.92 10.11 -17.71
C PRO A 98 7.02 9.48 -16.62
N LEU A 99 6.44 8.31 -16.89
CA LEU A 99 5.55 7.66 -15.91
C LEU A 99 6.40 6.98 -14.85
N PRO A 100 6.11 7.22 -13.55
CA PRO A 100 6.86 6.57 -12.48
C PRO A 100 6.50 5.09 -12.38
N SER A 101 7.49 4.28 -12.06
CA SER A 101 7.23 2.91 -11.64
C SER A 101 6.56 2.90 -10.28
N HIS A 102 5.66 1.96 -10.04
CA HIS A 102 4.87 1.97 -8.82
C HIS A 102 4.51 0.58 -8.34
N LEU A 103 4.10 0.52 -7.07
CA LEU A 103 3.48 -0.66 -6.47
C LEU A 103 2.02 -0.36 -6.23
N VAL A 104 1.17 -1.34 -6.44
CA VAL A 104 -0.25 -1.27 -6.10
C VAL A 104 -0.50 -2.17 -4.90
N LEU A 105 -0.94 -1.56 -3.80
CA LEU A 105 -1.23 -2.27 -2.56
C LEU A 105 -2.74 -2.48 -2.48
N TYR A 106 -3.14 -3.75 -2.37
CA TYR A 106 -4.55 -4.08 -2.15
C TYR A 106 -4.76 -4.28 -0.66
N LEU A 107 -5.66 -3.50 -0.09
CA LEU A 107 -5.89 -3.45 1.36
C LEU A 107 -7.22 -4.12 1.72
N THR A 108 -7.25 -4.67 2.92
CA THR A 108 -8.49 -5.21 3.50
C THR A 108 -9.59 -4.18 3.65
#